data_b01d7dd09499d24d15aac9db9cbf339c
#
_entry.id   b01d7dd09499d24d15aac9db9cbf339c
#
_cell.length_a   1.000
_cell.length_b   1.000
_cell.length_c   1.000
_cell.angle_alpha   90.00
_cell.angle_beta   90.00
_cell.angle_gamma   90.00
#
_symmetry.space_group_name_H-M   'P 1'
#
loop_
_entity.id
_entity.type
_entity.pdbx_description
1 polymer ?
#
loop_
_entity_poly.entity_id
_entity_poly.type
_entity_poly.pdbx_seq_one_letter_code
_entity_poly.pdbx_strand_id
1 'polypeptide(L)'
;MRNAALEIRKQILGIANRAKSPHIGSALSCADILSLIYGEILYLPYANEVDFKNRDIFLLSKAHSAMALYASLYHYGYMSKEQIEGYYSNGGTLPAHTDKTSSPYIEMSAGSLGHGLPIAVGMAMSIRGQKNAQGKQRKVVVLMGDGEVQEGSVWEAAMFAPKQNLSHLMVLIDRNDLQGYGRASELLSYEPLEQKWSAFGWECKRVDGHNMEMMKESIMTHCLSQTHKPLVLICDTTKGKGVGFMENKLEWHYYLVSDEVYHNALKELQ
;
A
#
# COMPACT_ATOMS: atom_id res chain seq x y z
N MET A 1 -2.82 14.31 -9.83
CA MET A 1 -2.23 13.46 -8.79
C MET A 1 -2.24 14.07 -7.39
N ARG A 2 -1.57 15.20 -7.13
CA ARG A 2 -1.56 15.80 -5.78
C ARG A 2 -2.95 16.04 -5.18
N ASN A 3 -3.92 16.45 -6.00
CA ASN A 3 -5.30 16.63 -5.57
C ASN A 3 -5.95 15.29 -5.15
N ALA A 4 -5.67 14.19 -5.85
CA ALA A 4 -6.23 12.88 -5.51
C ALA A 4 -5.71 12.37 -4.15
N ALA A 5 -4.40 12.48 -3.88
CA ALA A 5 -3.84 12.10 -2.58
C ALA A 5 -4.39 12.94 -1.43
N LEU A 6 -4.65 14.23 -1.66
CA LEU A 6 -5.30 15.11 -0.70
C LEU A 6 -6.73 14.64 -0.40
N GLU A 7 -7.52 14.36 -1.42
CA GLU A 7 -8.90 13.87 -1.24
C GLU A 7 -8.94 12.49 -0.56
N ILE A 8 -8.00 11.60 -0.90
CA ILE A 8 -7.83 10.31 -0.21
C ILE A 8 -7.55 10.53 1.29
N ARG A 9 -6.66 11.47 1.66
CA ARG A 9 -6.41 11.82 3.08
C ARG A 9 -7.65 12.34 3.80
N LYS A 10 -8.44 13.20 3.15
CA LYS A 10 -9.72 13.68 3.71
C LYS A 10 -10.70 12.53 3.95
N GLN A 11 -10.78 11.57 2.99
CA GLN A 11 -11.59 10.37 3.16
C GLN A 11 -11.10 9.50 4.32
N ILE A 12 -9.78 9.28 4.43
CA ILE A 12 -9.17 8.52 5.54
C ILE A 12 -9.55 9.14 6.89
N LEU A 13 -9.43 10.47 7.04
CA LEU A 13 -9.85 11.17 8.27
C LEU A 13 -11.33 10.97 8.57
N GLY A 14 -12.19 11.08 7.55
CA GLY A 14 -13.63 10.89 7.70
C GLY A 14 -13.99 9.46 8.12
N ILE A 15 -13.34 8.46 7.54
CA ILE A 15 -13.48 7.04 7.89
C ILE A 15 -13.04 6.81 9.34
N ALA A 16 -11.83 7.27 9.69
CA ALA A 16 -11.26 7.10 11.03
C ALA A 16 -12.13 7.77 12.11
N ASN A 17 -12.66 8.96 11.82
CA ASN A 17 -13.55 9.67 12.75
C ASN A 17 -14.86 8.92 12.98
N ARG A 18 -15.54 8.48 11.90
CA ARG A 18 -16.82 7.73 12.05
C ARG A 18 -16.64 6.42 12.77
N ALA A 19 -15.64 5.65 12.37
CA ALA A 19 -15.42 4.30 12.87
C ALA A 19 -14.70 4.25 14.23
N LYS A 20 -14.13 5.38 14.68
CA LYS A 20 -13.25 5.43 15.86
C LYS A 20 -12.24 4.29 15.83
N SER A 21 -11.58 4.12 14.67
CA SER A 21 -10.60 3.06 14.46
C SER A 21 -9.17 3.58 14.56
N PRO A 22 -8.21 2.76 15.03
CA PRO A 22 -6.79 3.13 15.14
C PRO A 22 -6.07 3.12 13.78
N HIS A 23 -4.75 3.32 13.78
CA HIS A 23 -3.83 3.24 12.66
C HIS A 23 -3.92 4.38 11.65
N ILE A 24 -4.48 5.53 12.04
CA ILE A 24 -4.62 6.71 11.17
C ILE A 24 -3.26 7.17 10.62
N GLY A 25 -2.22 7.19 11.44
CA GLY A 25 -0.88 7.61 11.02
C GLY A 25 -0.32 6.75 9.86
N SER A 26 -0.50 5.43 9.93
CA SER A 26 -0.09 4.49 8.89
C SER A 26 -0.94 4.58 7.62
N ALA A 27 -2.20 4.99 7.73
CA ALA A 27 -3.07 5.20 6.58
C ALA A 27 -2.69 6.50 5.83
N LEU A 28 -2.40 7.57 6.56
CA LEU A 28 -2.01 8.86 5.98
C LEU A 28 -0.64 8.81 5.29
N SER A 29 0.33 8.01 5.81
CA SER A 29 1.66 7.90 5.23
C SER A 29 1.65 7.39 3.79
N CYS A 30 0.81 6.42 3.47
CA CYS A 30 0.80 5.76 2.16
C CYS A 30 -0.23 6.33 1.17
N ALA A 31 -0.90 7.43 1.47
CA ALA A 31 -1.93 8.00 0.59
C ALA A 31 -1.38 8.42 -0.79
N ASP A 32 -0.16 8.99 -0.87
CA ASP A 32 0.48 9.34 -2.15
C ASP A 32 0.83 8.09 -2.95
N ILE A 33 1.36 7.06 -2.28
CA ILE A 33 1.69 5.77 -2.91
C ILE A 33 0.42 5.15 -3.52
N LEU A 34 -0.66 5.04 -2.76
CA LEU A 34 -1.91 4.47 -3.24
C LEU A 34 -2.56 5.32 -4.33
N SER A 35 -2.49 6.65 -4.20
CA SER A 35 -2.95 7.56 -5.26
C SER A 35 -2.23 7.31 -6.58
N LEU A 36 -0.90 7.15 -6.57
CA LEU A 36 -0.13 6.83 -7.77
C LEU A 36 -0.50 5.44 -8.31
N ILE A 37 -0.53 4.44 -7.44
CA ILE A 37 -0.75 3.04 -7.83
C ILE A 37 -2.12 2.87 -8.51
N TYR A 38 -3.20 3.37 -7.90
CA TYR A 38 -4.55 3.25 -8.46
C TYR A 38 -4.83 4.24 -9.59
N GLY A 39 -4.19 5.40 -9.58
CA GLY A 39 -4.40 6.42 -10.60
C GLY A 39 -3.65 6.19 -11.91
N GLU A 40 -2.45 5.57 -11.86
CA GLU A 40 -1.58 5.55 -13.04
C GLU A 40 -0.81 4.25 -13.30
N ILE A 41 -0.61 3.40 -12.29
CA ILE A 41 0.25 2.22 -12.43
C ILE A 41 -0.53 0.95 -12.76
N LEU A 42 -1.63 0.73 -12.03
CA LEU A 42 -2.44 -0.47 -12.23
C LEU A 42 -3.39 -0.31 -13.41
N TYR A 43 -3.50 -1.33 -14.20
CA TYR A 43 -4.64 -1.50 -15.10
C TYR A 43 -5.74 -2.27 -14.37
N LEU A 44 -6.80 -1.55 -14.01
CA LEU A 44 -8.02 -2.09 -13.41
C LEU A 44 -9.20 -1.69 -14.29
N PRO A 45 -9.98 -2.64 -14.85
CA PRO A 45 -11.22 -2.33 -15.57
C PRO A 45 -12.27 -1.79 -14.60
N TYR A 46 -13.19 -0.96 -15.09
CA TYR A 46 -14.27 -0.41 -14.27
C TYR A 46 -15.19 -1.50 -13.70
N ALA A 47 -15.86 -1.17 -12.59
CA ALA A 47 -16.54 -2.08 -11.67
C ALA A 47 -17.57 -3.07 -12.29
N ASN A 48 -18.10 -2.78 -13.47
CA ASN A 48 -19.10 -3.63 -14.13
C ASN A 48 -18.48 -4.79 -14.95
N GLU A 49 -17.15 -4.81 -15.11
CA GLU A 49 -16.39 -5.80 -15.88
C GLU A 49 -15.26 -6.37 -15.03
N VAL A 50 -15.59 -6.97 -13.87
CA VAL A 50 -14.55 -7.57 -13.02
C VAL A 50 -14.03 -8.84 -13.67
N ASP A 51 -13.21 -8.69 -14.69
CA ASP A 51 -12.45 -9.81 -15.24
C ASP A 51 -11.08 -9.89 -14.57
N PHE A 52 -11.01 -10.73 -13.53
CA PHE A 52 -9.78 -11.01 -12.80
C PHE A 52 -8.63 -11.51 -13.71
N LYS A 53 -8.95 -12.05 -14.89
CA LYS A 53 -7.96 -12.59 -15.82
C LYS A 53 -7.22 -11.50 -16.59
N ASN A 54 -7.80 -10.31 -16.69
CA ASN A 54 -7.32 -9.26 -17.58
C ASN A 54 -6.81 -8.00 -16.86
N ARG A 55 -6.73 -7.99 -15.53
CA ARG A 55 -6.29 -6.86 -14.72
C ARG A 55 -5.00 -7.12 -13.96
N ASP A 56 -4.34 -6.05 -13.52
CA ASP A 56 -3.24 -6.11 -12.58
C ASP A 56 -3.73 -6.46 -11.16
N ILE A 57 -2.82 -6.83 -10.29
CA ILE A 57 -3.10 -7.32 -8.93
C ILE A 57 -2.42 -6.37 -7.93
N PHE A 58 -3.16 -5.96 -6.89
CA PHE A 58 -2.61 -5.17 -5.78
C PHE A 58 -2.87 -5.85 -4.44
N LEU A 59 -1.83 -5.96 -3.61
CA LEU A 59 -1.93 -6.48 -2.24
C LEU A 59 -1.51 -5.42 -1.23
N LEU A 60 -2.39 -5.10 -0.28
CA LEU A 60 -2.03 -4.33 0.89
C LEU A 60 -1.55 -5.28 1.99
N SER A 61 -0.24 -5.50 2.10
CA SER A 61 0.34 -6.38 3.10
C SER A 61 0.30 -5.77 4.49
N LYS A 62 0.54 -4.45 4.62
CA LYS A 62 0.31 -3.66 5.84
C LYS A 62 -1.20 -3.40 6.08
N ALA A 63 -1.96 -4.46 6.31
CA ALA A 63 -3.42 -4.43 6.30
C ALA A 63 -4.06 -3.54 7.37
N HIS A 64 -3.31 -3.15 8.42
CA HIS A 64 -3.74 -2.13 9.38
C HIS A 64 -3.94 -0.74 8.75
N SER A 65 -3.46 -0.52 7.52
CA SER A 65 -3.75 0.68 6.72
C SER A 65 -4.96 0.50 5.77
N ALA A 66 -5.86 -0.44 6.05
CA ALA A 66 -7.04 -0.73 5.22
C ALA A 66 -7.87 0.52 4.88
N MET A 67 -8.00 1.47 5.81
CA MET A 67 -8.68 2.75 5.55
C MET A 67 -8.13 3.48 4.32
N ALA A 68 -6.81 3.44 4.12
CA ALA A 68 -6.19 4.09 2.97
C ALA A 68 -6.53 3.36 1.65
N LEU A 69 -6.56 2.03 1.68
CA LEU A 69 -7.00 1.23 0.53
C LEU A 69 -8.47 1.51 0.20
N TYR A 70 -9.35 1.46 1.20
CA TYR A 70 -10.77 1.70 0.99
C TYR A 70 -11.06 3.12 0.49
N ALA A 71 -10.39 4.13 1.06
CA ALA A 71 -10.47 5.50 0.59
C ALA A 71 -10.00 5.64 -0.87
N SER A 72 -8.94 4.94 -1.26
CA SER A 72 -8.44 4.93 -2.63
C SER A 72 -9.40 4.23 -3.59
N LEU A 73 -9.92 3.06 -3.23
CA LEU A 73 -10.93 2.34 -4.01
C LEU A 73 -12.20 3.18 -4.22
N TYR A 74 -12.65 3.87 -3.17
CA TYR A 74 -13.78 4.80 -3.27
C TYR A 74 -13.47 6.00 -4.17
N HIS A 75 -12.30 6.63 -3.99
CA HIS A 75 -11.89 7.79 -4.80
C HIS A 75 -11.86 7.49 -6.29
N TYR A 76 -11.40 6.29 -6.67
CA TYR A 76 -11.29 5.85 -8.06
C TYR A 76 -12.54 5.11 -8.58
N GLY A 77 -13.64 5.07 -7.81
CA GLY A 77 -14.92 4.51 -8.25
C GLY A 77 -15.03 2.98 -8.21
N TYR A 78 -14.12 2.30 -7.50
CA TYR A 78 -14.13 0.84 -7.30
C TYR A 78 -14.89 0.41 -6.05
N MET A 79 -15.40 1.35 -5.26
CA MET A 79 -16.16 1.11 -4.03
C MET A 79 -17.26 2.14 -3.90
N SER A 80 -18.44 1.72 -3.42
CA SER A 80 -19.57 2.64 -3.24
C SER A 80 -19.44 3.45 -1.94
N LYS A 81 -20.25 4.52 -1.86
CA LYS A 81 -20.35 5.34 -0.66
C LYS A 81 -20.90 4.54 0.52
N GLU A 82 -21.89 3.71 0.30
CA GLU A 82 -22.51 2.85 1.32
C GLU A 82 -21.50 1.87 1.92
N GLN A 83 -20.65 1.28 1.07
CA GLN A 83 -19.60 0.38 1.55
C GLN A 83 -18.62 1.11 2.48
N ILE A 84 -18.10 2.27 2.06
CA ILE A 84 -17.11 3.01 2.86
C ILE A 84 -17.71 3.61 4.13
N GLU A 85 -18.99 3.98 4.13
CA GLU A 85 -19.71 4.43 5.32
C GLU A 85 -19.94 3.31 6.32
N GLY A 86 -20.07 2.06 5.85
CA GLY A 86 -20.16 0.85 6.66
C GLY A 86 -18.84 0.30 7.21
N TYR A 87 -17.73 1.01 6.99
CA TYR A 87 -16.43 0.55 7.50
C TYR A 87 -16.44 0.40 9.03
N TYR A 88 -15.97 -0.78 9.50
CA TYR A 88 -15.79 -1.12 10.91
C TYR A 88 -17.04 -0.85 11.77
N SER A 89 -18.22 -1.04 11.21
CA SER A 89 -19.51 -0.87 11.89
C SER A 89 -20.32 -2.17 11.88
N ASN A 90 -21.25 -2.30 12.82
CA ASN A 90 -22.15 -3.46 12.88
C ASN A 90 -22.99 -3.55 11.58
N GLY A 91 -22.95 -4.72 10.95
CA GLY A 91 -23.63 -4.95 9.67
C GLY A 91 -22.90 -4.40 8.44
N GLY A 92 -21.78 -3.70 8.61
CA GLY A 92 -20.92 -3.26 7.52
C GLY A 92 -20.08 -4.42 6.96
N THR A 93 -19.61 -4.26 5.72
CA THR A 93 -18.85 -5.29 5.00
C THR A 93 -17.33 -5.07 4.99
N LEU A 94 -16.87 -3.88 5.45
CA LEU A 94 -15.46 -3.51 5.45
C LEU A 94 -14.88 -3.60 6.87
N PRO A 95 -14.03 -4.61 7.16
CA PRO A 95 -13.39 -4.73 8.47
C PRO A 95 -12.17 -3.80 8.60
N ALA A 96 -11.62 -3.68 9.83
CA ALA A 96 -10.45 -2.86 10.13
C ALA A 96 -9.16 -3.30 9.40
N HIS A 97 -9.06 -4.55 9.03
CA HIS A 97 -8.01 -5.13 8.18
C HIS A 97 -8.65 -5.68 6.90
N THR A 98 -7.89 -5.79 5.83
CA THR A 98 -8.47 -6.22 4.55
C THR A 98 -9.05 -7.64 4.60
N ASP A 99 -10.21 -7.81 3.98
CA ASP A 99 -10.84 -9.11 3.75
C ASP A 99 -11.24 -9.23 2.27
N LYS A 100 -10.79 -10.28 1.61
CA LYS A 100 -11.02 -10.50 0.18
C LYS A 100 -12.49 -10.70 -0.17
N THR A 101 -13.35 -11.01 0.80
CA THR A 101 -14.79 -11.15 0.59
C THR A 101 -15.53 -9.82 0.57
N SER A 102 -14.87 -8.74 1.04
CA SER A 102 -15.46 -7.41 1.14
C SER A 102 -15.58 -6.68 -0.19
N SER A 103 -14.71 -6.96 -1.15
CA SER A 103 -14.72 -6.35 -2.48
C SER A 103 -13.93 -7.19 -3.47
N PRO A 104 -14.35 -7.25 -4.76
CA PRO A 104 -13.59 -7.92 -5.81
C PRO A 104 -12.23 -7.27 -6.11
N TYR A 105 -11.95 -6.09 -5.58
CA TYR A 105 -10.68 -5.37 -5.70
C TYR A 105 -9.75 -5.56 -4.50
N ILE A 106 -10.13 -6.43 -3.55
CA ILE A 106 -9.29 -6.82 -2.41
C ILE A 106 -8.81 -8.25 -2.63
N GLU A 107 -7.53 -8.41 -2.89
CA GLU A 107 -6.96 -9.68 -3.37
C GLU A 107 -6.71 -10.69 -2.26
N MET A 108 -6.56 -10.22 -1.00
CA MET A 108 -6.26 -11.08 0.13
C MET A 108 -6.88 -10.57 1.43
N SER A 109 -7.28 -11.50 2.27
CA SER A 109 -7.51 -11.21 3.69
C SER A 109 -6.16 -11.16 4.39
N ALA A 110 -5.89 -10.07 5.10
CA ALA A 110 -4.60 -9.83 5.74
C ALA A 110 -4.77 -9.23 7.14
N GLY A 111 -3.76 -9.43 7.99
CA GLY A 111 -3.71 -8.91 9.36
C GLY A 111 -2.37 -9.25 9.99
N SER A 112 -1.94 -10.49 9.89
CA SER A 112 -0.59 -10.91 10.28
C SER A 112 0.42 -10.38 9.26
N LEU A 113 1.40 -9.60 9.72
CA LEU A 113 2.44 -9.02 8.88
C LEU A 113 3.35 -10.10 8.26
N GLY A 114 3.99 -9.76 7.14
CA GLY A 114 4.93 -10.62 6.43
C GLY A 114 4.31 -11.64 5.49
N HIS A 115 2.97 -11.71 5.38
CA HIS A 115 2.29 -12.71 4.53
C HIS A 115 2.01 -12.22 3.10
N GLY A 116 1.92 -10.90 2.89
CA GLY A 116 1.57 -10.34 1.58
C GLY A 116 2.60 -10.64 0.51
N LEU A 117 3.89 -10.54 0.82
CA LEU A 117 4.93 -10.80 -0.18
C LEU A 117 5.01 -12.28 -0.61
N PRO A 118 5.02 -13.29 0.27
CA PRO A 118 4.95 -14.69 -0.14
C PRO A 118 3.73 -15.01 -1.02
N ILE A 119 2.55 -14.48 -0.67
CA ILE A 119 1.32 -14.63 -1.46
C ILE A 119 1.49 -13.97 -2.84
N ALA A 120 2.03 -12.76 -2.88
CA ALA A 120 2.28 -12.03 -4.12
C ALA A 120 3.27 -12.76 -5.05
N VAL A 121 4.28 -13.41 -4.50
CA VAL A 121 5.21 -14.26 -5.26
C VAL A 121 4.45 -15.41 -5.94
N GLY A 122 3.57 -16.10 -5.21
CA GLY A 122 2.72 -17.15 -5.77
C GLY A 122 1.79 -16.62 -6.87
N MET A 123 1.16 -15.46 -6.65
CA MET A 123 0.33 -14.80 -7.66
C MET A 123 1.15 -14.41 -8.90
N ALA A 124 2.34 -13.82 -8.72
CA ALA A 124 3.21 -13.45 -9.82
C ALA A 124 3.65 -14.67 -10.64
N MET A 125 3.95 -15.78 -9.99
CA MET A 125 4.22 -17.04 -10.69
C MET A 125 3.03 -17.50 -11.54
N SER A 126 1.81 -17.40 -11.01
CA SER A 126 0.59 -17.86 -11.69
C SER A 126 0.22 -17.01 -12.91
N ILE A 127 0.58 -15.73 -12.93
CA ILE A 127 0.26 -14.81 -14.05
C ILE A 127 1.45 -14.56 -14.98
N ARG A 128 2.55 -15.31 -14.83
CA ARG A 128 3.73 -15.17 -15.66
C ARG A 128 3.37 -15.30 -17.15
N GLY A 129 3.79 -14.33 -17.95
CA GLY A 129 3.51 -14.30 -19.39
C GLY A 129 2.08 -13.90 -19.75
N GLN A 130 1.18 -13.73 -18.77
CA GLN A 130 -0.17 -13.25 -19.04
C GLN A 130 -0.18 -11.74 -19.30
N LYS A 131 -1.03 -11.33 -20.23
CA LYS A 131 -1.23 -9.91 -20.58
C LYS A 131 -2.57 -9.40 -20.04
N ASN A 132 -2.61 -8.14 -19.67
CA ASN A 132 -3.86 -7.44 -19.39
C ASN A 132 -4.59 -7.08 -20.70
N ALA A 133 -5.80 -6.51 -20.60
CA ALA A 133 -6.59 -6.14 -21.78
C ALA A 133 -5.93 -5.07 -22.67
N GLN A 134 -4.89 -4.37 -22.19
CA GLN A 134 -4.08 -3.46 -23.01
C GLN A 134 -2.93 -4.17 -23.74
N GLY A 135 -2.83 -5.50 -23.65
CA GLY A 135 -1.72 -6.27 -24.24
C GLY A 135 -0.39 -6.17 -23.49
N LYS A 136 -0.35 -5.52 -22.32
CA LYS A 136 0.84 -5.39 -21.48
C LYS A 136 0.93 -6.53 -20.47
N GLN A 137 2.16 -6.90 -20.10
CA GLN A 137 2.39 -7.86 -19.01
C GLN A 137 1.61 -7.45 -17.75
N ARG A 138 0.86 -8.37 -17.20
CA ARG A 138 0.15 -8.16 -15.92
C ARG A 138 1.15 -7.99 -14.79
N LYS A 139 0.84 -7.08 -13.87
CA LYS A 139 1.68 -6.75 -12.72
C LYS A 139 1.07 -7.27 -11.42
N VAL A 140 1.93 -7.62 -10.49
CA VAL A 140 1.59 -7.80 -9.06
C VAL A 140 2.32 -6.72 -8.28
N VAL A 141 1.57 -5.92 -7.54
CA VAL A 141 2.11 -4.83 -6.71
C VAL A 141 1.75 -5.10 -5.25
N VAL A 142 2.74 -5.01 -4.37
CA VAL A 142 2.57 -5.21 -2.93
C VAL A 142 3.00 -3.96 -2.18
N LEU A 143 2.15 -3.46 -1.28
CA LEU A 143 2.52 -2.40 -0.35
C LEU A 143 2.73 -2.98 1.04
N MET A 144 3.96 -2.83 1.54
CA MET A 144 4.42 -3.30 2.84
C MET A 144 4.77 -2.12 3.76
N GLY A 145 4.82 -2.36 5.06
CA GLY A 145 5.41 -1.44 6.03
C GLY A 145 6.87 -1.78 6.33
N ASP A 146 7.61 -0.81 6.85
CA ASP A 146 8.99 -0.99 7.28
C ASP A 146 9.14 -1.97 8.46
N GLY A 147 8.25 -1.89 9.44
CA GLY A 147 8.19 -2.88 10.52
C GLY A 147 7.87 -4.29 10.03
N GLU A 148 7.06 -4.41 8.99
CA GLU A 148 6.73 -5.68 8.36
C GLU A 148 7.95 -6.34 7.69
N VAL A 149 8.90 -5.56 7.20
CA VAL A 149 10.15 -6.09 6.61
C VAL A 149 10.99 -6.87 7.64
N GLN A 150 10.71 -6.72 8.92
CA GLN A 150 11.39 -7.49 9.98
C GLN A 150 10.90 -8.94 10.10
N GLU A 151 9.78 -9.30 9.46
CA GLU A 151 9.25 -10.66 9.43
C GLU A 151 10.13 -11.59 8.58
N GLY A 152 10.43 -12.80 9.09
CA GLY A 152 11.29 -13.77 8.41
C GLY A 152 10.76 -14.20 7.04
N SER A 153 9.43 -14.37 6.92
CA SER A 153 8.76 -14.76 5.68
C SER A 153 8.95 -13.75 4.53
N VAL A 154 9.17 -12.47 4.86
CA VAL A 154 9.52 -11.44 3.86
C VAL A 154 10.85 -11.77 3.21
N TRP A 155 11.86 -12.11 4.00
CA TRP A 155 13.21 -12.42 3.51
C TRP A 155 13.27 -13.76 2.77
N GLU A 156 12.50 -14.75 3.19
CA GLU A 156 12.34 -16.02 2.46
C GLU A 156 11.76 -15.76 1.04
N ALA A 157 10.70 -14.97 0.95
CA ALA A 157 10.11 -14.58 -0.32
C ALA A 157 11.06 -13.69 -1.16
N ALA A 158 11.80 -12.79 -0.50
CA ALA A 158 12.80 -11.93 -1.14
C ALA A 158 13.95 -12.72 -1.79
N MET A 159 14.39 -13.82 -1.19
CA MET A 159 15.36 -14.73 -1.78
C MET A 159 14.78 -15.50 -2.97
N PHE A 160 13.52 -15.91 -2.89
CA PHE A 160 12.90 -16.77 -3.88
C PHE A 160 12.50 -16.03 -5.16
N ALA A 161 11.95 -14.84 -5.08
CA ALA A 161 11.36 -14.11 -6.21
C ALA A 161 12.36 -13.83 -7.36
N PRO A 162 13.59 -13.34 -7.12
CA PRO A 162 14.55 -13.12 -8.18
C PRO A 162 14.98 -14.42 -8.88
N LYS A 163 15.10 -15.52 -8.13
CA LYS A 163 15.41 -16.84 -8.70
C LYS A 163 14.35 -17.30 -9.70
N GLN A 164 13.12 -16.83 -9.52
CA GLN A 164 12.00 -17.11 -10.43
C GLN A 164 11.87 -16.10 -11.58
N ASN A 165 12.75 -15.10 -11.69
CA ASN A 165 12.70 -14.07 -12.73
C ASN A 165 11.33 -13.34 -12.80
N LEU A 166 10.79 -12.94 -11.66
CA LEU A 166 9.46 -12.31 -11.55
C LEU A 166 9.54 -10.80 -11.78
N SER A 167 9.97 -10.34 -12.94
CA SER A 167 10.14 -8.91 -13.27
C SER A 167 8.87 -8.09 -13.22
N HIS A 168 7.70 -8.72 -13.22
CA HIS A 168 6.39 -8.08 -13.09
C HIS A 168 5.88 -8.04 -11.65
N LEU A 169 6.68 -8.48 -10.68
CA LEU A 169 6.45 -8.31 -9.25
C LEU A 169 7.12 -7.03 -8.77
N MET A 170 6.36 -6.16 -8.12
CA MET A 170 6.81 -4.89 -7.55
C MET A 170 6.45 -4.82 -6.08
N VAL A 171 7.41 -4.49 -5.24
CA VAL A 171 7.23 -4.24 -3.80
C VAL A 171 7.45 -2.76 -3.55
N LEU A 172 6.51 -2.12 -2.88
CA LEU A 172 6.68 -0.79 -2.32
C LEU A 172 6.75 -0.92 -0.80
N ILE A 173 7.74 -0.29 -0.19
CA ILE A 173 7.90 -0.26 1.26
C ILE A 173 7.57 1.15 1.73
N ASP A 174 6.47 1.31 2.47
CA ASP A 174 6.13 2.54 3.17
C ASP A 174 7.05 2.67 4.39
N ARG A 175 8.20 3.32 4.17
CA ARG A 175 9.26 3.45 5.16
C ARG A 175 9.13 4.78 5.90
N ASN A 176 8.40 4.78 7.00
CA ASN A 176 8.21 5.94 7.87
C ASN A 176 8.98 5.85 9.20
N ASP A 177 9.70 4.75 9.43
CA ASP A 177 10.51 4.45 10.61
C ASP A 177 9.74 4.39 11.94
N LEU A 178 8.40 4.34 11.92
CA LEU A 178 7.58 4.27 13.13
C LEU A 178 6.63 3.07 13.12
N GLN A 179 6.95 2.08 13.95
CA GLN A 179 6.08 0.93 14.22
C GLN A 179 5.10 1.23 15.36
N GLY A 180 4.41 0.20 15.87
CA GLY A 180 3.55 0.30 17.04
C GLY A 180 4.30 0.46 18.37
N TYR A 181 5.57 0.11 18.43
CA TYR A 181 6.36 0.04 19.67
C TYR A 181 7.52 1.05 19.73
N GLY A 182 7.78 1.77 18.64
CA GLY A 182 8.91 2.68 18.55
C GLY A 182 9.43 2.82 17.12
N ARG A 183 10.65 3.36 16.99
CA ARG A 183 11.31 3.45 15.69
C ARG A 183 11.77 2.09 15.20
N ALA A 184 11.49 1.78 13.95
CA ALA A 184 11.92 0.53 13.33
C ALA A 184 13.44 0.36 13.38
N SER A 185 14.18 1.45 13.18
CA SER A 185 15.65 1.50 13.24
C SER A 185 16.24 1.28 14.63
N GLU A 186 15.48 1.57 15.71
CA GLU A 186 15.91 1.36 17.10
C GLU A 186 15.58 -0.07 17.57
N LEU A 187 14.52 -0.69 17.03
CA LEU A 187 14.06 -2.00 17.46
C LEU A 187 14.89 -3.15 16.87
N LEU A 188 15.19 -3.08 15.57
CA LEU A 188 16.00 -4.10 14.87
C LEU A 188 16.86 -3.45 13.79
N SER A 189 18.04 -4.02 13.54
CA SER A 189 18.96 -3.59 12.48
C SER A 189 18.46 -3.98 11.08
N TYR A 190 17.37 -3.38 10.60
CA TYR A 190 16.81 -3.69 9.31
C TYR A 190 17.46 -2.92 8.14
N GLU A 191 18.09 -1.78 8.43
CA GLU A 191 18.93 -1.05 7.45
C GLU A 191 20.33 -1.73 7.27
N PRO A 192 21.04 -1.52 6.17
CA PRO A 192 20.61 -0.80 4.97
C PRO A 192 19.74 -1.67 4.06
N LEU A 193 18.50 -1.24 3.83
CA LEU A 193 17.51 -2.02 3.05
C LEU A 193 17.94 -2.21 1.58
N GLU A 194 18.45 -1.16 0.93
CA GLU A 194 18.84 -1.23 -0.48
C GLU A 194 19.89 -2.32 -0.74
N GLN A 195 20.87 -2.41 0.16
CA GLN A 195 21.94 -3.41 0.03
C GLN A 195 21.41 -4.82 0.26
N LYS A 196 20.52 -5.02 1.22
CA LYS A 196 19.92 -6.32 1.53
C LYS A 196 19.07 -6.84 0.35
N TRP A 197 18.16 -6.01 -0.16
CA TRP A 197 17.32 -6.38 -1.31
C TRP A 197 18.15 -6.60 -2.58
N SER A 198 19.12 -5.73 -2.85
CA SER A 198 20.03 -5.87 -4.00
C SER A 198 20.86 -7.15 -3.93
N ALA A 199 21.34 -7.54 -2.75
CA ALA A 199 22.10 -8.77 -2.53
C ALA A 199 21.28 -10.02 -2.85
N PHE A 200 19.97 -10.00 -2.68
CA PHE A 200 19.08 -11.08 -3.11
C PHE A 200 18.78 -11.07 -4.61
N GLY A 201 19.17 -10.03 -5.34
CA GLY A 201 19.00 -9.95 -6.80
C GLY A 201 17.82 -9.09 -7.26
N TRP A 202 17.21 -8.29 -6.38
CA TRP A 202 16.18 -7.31 -6.75
C TRP A 202 16.79 -6.08 -7.44
N GLU A 203 16.04 -5.46 -8.35
CA GLU A 203 16.25 -4.06 -8.67
C GLU A 203 15.70 -3.24 -7.50
N CYS A 204 16.57 -2.48 -6.83
CA CYS A 204 16.21 -1.73 -5.64
C CYS A 204 16.43 -0.24 -5.88
N LYS A 205 15.43 0.57 -5.54
CA LYS A 205 15.50 2.05 -5.56
C LYS A 205 14.92 2.61 -4.28
N ARG A 206 15.49 3.73 -3.82
CA ARG A 206 14.97 4.51 -2.70
C ARG A 206 14.56 5.89 -3.18
N VAL A 207 13.37 6.32 -2.79
CA VAL A 207 12.75 7.55 -3.26
C VAL A 207 11.99 8.25 -2.14
N ASP A 208 11.76 9.55 -2.30
CA ASP A 208 10.75 10.26 -1.51
C ASP A 208 9.37 9.70 -1.85
N GLY A 209 8.73 9.05 -0.87
CA GLY A 209 7.40 8.42 -1.00
C GLY A 209 6.25 9.43 -1.09
N HIS A 210 6.53 10.74 -0.96
CA HIS A 210 5.59 11.83 -1.21
C HIS A 210 5.82 12.51 -2.56
N ASN A 211 6.87 12.11 -3.30
CA ASN A 211 7.13 12.57 -4.66
C ASN A 211 6.62 11.55 -5.68
N MET A 212 5.34 11.70 -6.07
CA MET A 212 4.67 10.79 -7.00
C MET A 212 5.36 10.71 -8.36
N GLU A 213 6.00 11.78 -8.84
CA GLU A 213 6.71 11.76 -10.13
C GLU A 213 7.97 10.89 -10.05
N MET A 214 8.77 11.00 -8.98
CA MET A 214 9.95 10.15 -8.77
C MET A 214 9.56 8.66 -8.65
N MET A 215 8.49 8.35 -7.91
CA MET A 215 7.98 6.99 -7.79
C MET A 215 7.53 6.46 -9.15
N LYS A 216 6.73 7.25 -9.90
CA LYS A 216 6.26 6.90 -11.23
C LYS A 216 7.41 6.66 -12.21
N GLU A 217 8.37 7.57 -12.29
CA GLU A 217 9.55 7.44 -13.14
C GLU A 217 10.31 6.14 -12.82
N SER A 218 10.51 5.85 -11.54
CA SER A 218 11.20 4.63 -11.10
C SER A 218 10.47 3.36 -11.54
N ILE A 219 9.15 3.32 -11.38
CA ILE A 219 8.30 2.19 -11.77
C ILE A 219 8.27 2.05 -13.30
N MET A 220 8.07 3.15 -14.02
CA MET A 220 7.97 3.12 -15.49
C MET A 220 9.30 2.73 -16.13
N THR A 221 10.42 3.22 -15.61
CA THR A 221 11.77 2.81 -16.07
C THR A 221 11.95 1.31 -15.90
N HIS A 222 11.55 0.74 -14.77
CA HIS A 222 11.58 -0.69 -14.54
C HIS A 222 10.68 -1.45 -15.54
N CYS A 223 9.44 -1.00 -15.74
CA CYS A 223 8.50 -1.64 -16.66
C CYS A 223 8.99 -1.63 -18.13
N LEU A 224 9.77 -0.63 -18.51
CA LEU A 224 10.33 -0.49 -19.87
C LEU A 224 11.66 -1.20 -20.03
N SER A 225 12.34 -1.54 -18.94
CA SER A 225 13.60 -2.28 -18.98
C SER A 225 13.37 -3.74 -19.38
N GLN A 226 14.36 -4.35 -19.98
CA GLN A 226 14.32 -5.79 -20.29
C GLN A 226 14.91 -6.64 -19.15
N THR A 227 14.78 -6.15 -17.92
CA THR A 227 15.27 -6.85 -16.74
C THR A 227 14.41 -8.08 -16.41
N HIS A 228 15.06 -9.10 -15.86
CA HIS A 228 14.35 -10.25 -15.28
C HIS A 228 14.15 -10.10 -13.75
N LYS A 229 14.71 -9.04 -13.17
CA LYS A 229 14.66 -8.82 -11.72
C LYS A 229 13.31 -8.26 -11.30
N PRO A 230 12.74 -8.67 -10.16
CA PRO A 230 11.62 -7.94 -9.54
C PRO A 230 12.10 -6.59 -9.01
N LEU A 231 11.16 -5.64 -8.84
CA LEU A 231 11.42 -4.30 -8.32
C LEU A 231 11.07 -4.20 -6.84
N VAL A 232 11.95 -3.60 -6.05
CA VAL A 232 11.57 -3.04 -4.74
C VAL A 232 11.82 -1.54 -4.73
N LEU A 233 10.79 -0.79 -4.34
CA LEU A 233 10.84 0.65 -4.19
C LEU A 233 10.69 1.00 -2.71
N ILE A 234 11.76 1.49 -2.09
CA ILE A 234 11.75 1.95 -0.71
C ILE A 234 11.28 3.41 -0.73
N CYS A 235 10.07 3.63 -0.26
CA CYS A 235 9.42 4.94 -0.25
C CYS A 235 9.61 5.55 1.14
N ASP A 236 10.53 6.50 1.27
CA ASP A 236 10.67 7.28 2.50
C ASP A 236 9.45 8.17 2.68
N THR A 237 8.68 7.94 3.74
CA THR A 237 7.42 8.62 4.01
C THR A 237 7.40 9.23 5.40
N THR A 238 6.36 10.00 5.67
CA THR A 238 6.09 10.58 6.99
C THR A 238 4.82 9.95 7.55
N LYS A 239 4.92 9.27 8.69
CA LYS A 239 3.73 8.78 9.41
C LYS A 239 2.84 9.94 9.78
N GLY A 240 1.54 9.87 9.49
CA GLY A 240 0.60 10.99 9.75
C GLY A 240 0.65 12.11 8.71
N LYS A 241 1.23 11.89 7.53
CA LYS A 241 1.47 12.89 6.47
C LYS A 241 0.26 13.76 6.14
N GLY A 242 0.49 15.07 6.16
CA GLY A 242 -0.48 16.10 5.81
C GLY A 242 -1.22 16.70 7.02
N VAL A 243 -1.04 16.13 8.23
CA VAL A 243 -1.59 16.66 9.46
C VAL A 243 -0.45 16.89 10.45
N GLY A 244 0.02 18.13 10.58
CA GLY A 244 1.25 18.47 11.29
C GLY A 244 1.30 17.97 12.73
N PHE A 245 0.19 18.01 13.47
CA PHE A 245 0.14 17.48 14.83
C PHE A 245 0.14 15.94 14.90
N MET A 246 0.00 15.24 13.74
CA MET A 246 0.10 13.77 13.64
C MET A 246 1.44 13.33 13.07
N GLU A 247 2.14 14.20 12.33
CA GLU A 247 3.37 13.84 11.63
C GLU A 247 4.47 13.37 12.60
N ASN A 248 5.06 12.21 12.28
CA ASN A 248 6.18 11.58 13.03
C ASN A 248 5.88 11.31 14.51
N LYS A 249 4.63 11.06 14.87
CA LYS A 249 4.21 10.77 16.24
C LYS A 249 3.68 9.36 16.38
N LEU A 250 4.26 8.63 17.33
CA LEU A 250 3.95 7.21 17.58
C LEU A 250 2.52 6.99 18.04
N GLU A 251 2.00 7.90 18.86
CA GLU A 251 0.65 7.79 19.45
C GLU A 251 -0.45 7.66 18.40
N TRP A 252 -0.28 8.22 17.20
CA TRP A 252 -1.22 8.09 16.09
C TRP A 252 -1.20 6.72 15.41
N HIS A 253 -0.45 5.79 15.98
CA HIS A 253 -0.64 4.38 15.66
C HIS A 253 -1.90 3.82 16.34
N TYR A 254 -2.22 4.32 17.54
CA TYR A 254 -3.31 3.80 18.38
C TYR A 254 -4.42 4.82 18.69
N TYR A 255 -4.14 6.11 18.63
CA TYR A 255 -5.11 7.15 18.96
C TYR A 255 -6.27 7.17 17.98
N LEU A 256 -7.45 7.41 18.54
CA LEU A 256 -8.70 7.50 17.80
C LEU A 256 -8.95 8.95 17.38
N VAL A 257 -9.59 9.14 16.25
CA VAL A 257 -9.91 10.46 15.72
C VAL A 257 -11.24 10.92 16.33
N SER A 258 -11.20 11.84 17.31
CA SER A 258 -12.38 12.51 17.83
C SER A 258 -12.93 13.54 16.82
N ASP A 259 -14.12 14.06 17.06
CA ASP A 259 -14.71 15.09 16.18
C ASP A 259 -13.87 16.37 16.18
N GLU A 260 -13.32 16.76 17.33
CA GLU A 260 -12.40 17.89 17.44
C GLU A 260 -11.12 17.66 16.63
N VAL A 261 -10.49 16.49 16.80
CA VAL A 261 -9.30 16.10 16.03
C VAL A 261 -9.58 16.10 14.53
N TYR A 262 -10.73 15.56 14.12
CA TYR A 262 -11.15 15.53 12.73
C TYR A 262 -11.26 16.93 12.12
N HIS A 263 -11.97 17.84 12.79
CA HIS A 263 -12.15 19.21 12.31
C HIS A 263 -10.82 19.98 12.24
N ASN A 264 -9.93 19.76 13.22
CA ASN A 264 -8.61 20.41 13.22
C ASN A 264 -7.71 19.84 12.10
N ALA A 265 -7.71 18.52 11.90
CA ALA A 265 -6.95 17.90 10.82
C ALA A 265 -7.44 18.34 9.42
N LEU A 266 -8.75 18.51 9.23
CA LEU A 266 -9.27 19.01 7.94
C LEU A 266 -8.84 20.43 7.61
N LYS A 267 -8.60 21.30 8.62
CA LYS A 267 -8.07 22.66 8.39
C LYS A 267 -6.64 22.64 7.85
N GLU A 268 -5.84 21.65 8.25
CA GLU A 268 -4.47 21.51 7.78
C GLU A 268 -4.39 20.88 6.37
N LEU A 269 -5.45 20.21 5.93
CA LEU A 269 -5.57 19.60 4.60
C LEU A 269 -6.27 20.52 3.56
N GLN A 270 -6.23 21.82 3.74
CA GLN A 270 -6.80 22.79 2.80
C GLN A 270 -5.87 23.12 1.62
#